data_603cc028e51cd7b3a9904024b1696cf6
#
_entry.id   603cc028e51cd7b3a9904024b1696cf6
#
_cell.length_a   1.000
_cell.length_b   1.000
_cell.length_c   1.000
_cell.angle_alpha   90.00
_cell.angle_beta   90.00
_cell.angle_gamma   90.00
#
_symmetry.space_group_name_H-M   'P 1'
#
loop_
_entity.id
_entity.type
_entity.pdbx_description
1 polymer ?
#
loop_
_entity_poly.entity_id
_entity_poly.type
_entity_poly.pdbx_seq_one_letter_code
_entity_poly.pdbx_strand_id
1 'polypeptide(L)'
;MLTGLLSAMGSAAIAQTPPPAPTGMRAPEAMRDAPHANGRMDYRDPAKMQAMMAKRTSEMKAMLKITPAQEPAWTTFMASMKPPAGDMGWGQSAEQRAEMDKLTTPERIDKMRALRNQRMTAMNAMADQRGDAIKVFYAQLSAEQKAVFDAEHKKRGMHHGGHHDGMHKG
;
A
#
# COMPACT_ATOMS: atom_id res chain seq x y z
N MET A 1 -68.18 0.88 -36.66
CA MET A 1 -69.18 0.76 -35.60
C MET A 1 -68.54 0.44 -34.30
N LEU A 2 -68.95 1.16 -33.31
CA LEU A 2 -68.76 1.16 -31.84
C LEU A 2 -67.41 1.72 -31.35
N THR A 3 -67.38 2.95 -30.90
CA THR A 3 -67.84 3.64 -29.65
C THR A 3 -67.40 2.98 -28.35
N GLY A 4 -66.65 3.76 -27.56
CA GLY A 4 -66.75 3.59 -26.13
C GLY A 4 -65.47 3.94 -25.38
N LEU A 5 -65.50 4.97 -24.85
CA LEU A 5 -65.51 5.64 -23.53
C LEU A 5 -64.13 5.98 -22.92
N LEU A 6 -63.97 7.30 -22.79
CA LEU A 6 -63.05 7.96 -21.86
C LEU A 6 -63.43 7.60 -20.40
N SER A 7 -62.41 7.34 -19.61
CA SER A 7 -62.47 7.53 -18.15
C SER A 7 -61.21 8.23 -17.68
N ALA A 8 -61.38 9.53 -17.40
CA ALA A 8 -60.41 10.36 -16.69
C ALA A 8 -60.51 10.01 -15.21
N MET A 9 -59.43 9.54 -14.62
CA MET A 9 -59.23 9.53 -13.15
C MET A 9 -58.15 10.54 -12.79
N GLY A 10 -58.57 11.65 -12.23
CA GLY A 10 -57.73 12.65 -11.62
C GLY A 10 -57.11 12.14 -10.34
N SER A 11 -55.79 12.08 -10.29
CA SER A 11 -55.05 11.86 -9.06
C SER A 11 -54.65 13.21 -8.47
N ALA A 12 -55.25 13.56 -7.35
CA ALA A 12 -54.89 14.71 -6.54
C ALA A 12 -53.48 14.48 -5.96
N ALA A 13 -52.51 15.28 -6.37
CA ALA A 13 -51.19 15.34 -5.75
C ALA A 13 -51.33 16.07 -4.40
N ILE A 14 -51.20 15.31 -3.31
CA ILE A 14 -51.02 15.88 -1.98
C ILE A 14 -49.58 16.32 -1.88
N ALA A 15 -49.35 17.61 -1.90
CA ALA A 15 -48.07 18.21 -1.60
C ALA A 15 -47.73 17.96 -0.12
N GLN A 16 -46.88 17.02 0.16
CA GLN A 16 -46.30 16.83 1.49
C GLN A 16 -45.19 17.87 1.66
N THR A 17 -45.44 18.84 2.53
CA THR A 17 -44.44 19.78 3.04
C THR A 17 -43.39 18.97 3.83
N PRO A 18 -42.09 19.08 3.51
CA PRO A 18 -41.06 18.43 4.33
C PRO A 18 -41.03 19.07 5.73
N PRO A 19 -40.80 18.29 6.80
CA PRO A 19 -40.68 18.80 8.15
C PRO A 19 -39.46 19.73 8.24
N PRO A 20 -39.53 20.80 9.08
CA PRO A 20 -38.40 21.69 9.28
C PRO A 20 -37.21 20.92 9.89
N ALA A 21 -36.04 21.13 9.33
CA ALA A 21 -34.79 20.59 9.85
C ALA A 21 -34.57 21.07 11.30
N PRO A 22 -34.09 20.22 12.23
CA PRO A 22 -33.80 20.64 13.58
C PRO A 22 -32.66 21.67 13.56
N THR A 23 -32.99 22.90 13.87
CA THR A 23 -32.03 23.98 14.09
C THR A 23 -31.36 23.74 15.44
N GLY A 24 -30.04 23.54 15.41
CA GLY A 24 -29.26 23.73 16.63
C GLY A 24 -28.63 22.49 17.22
N MET A 25 -27.53 22.08 16.62
CA MET A 25 -26.33 21.65 17.35
C MET A 25 -25.14 22.04 16.51
N ARG A 26 -24.76 23.32 16.61
CA ARG A 26 -23.43 23.77 16.17
C ARG A 26 -22.43 23.09 17.08
N ALA A 27 -21.79 22.05 16.58
CA ALA A 27 -20.67 21.45 17.27
C ALA A 27 -19.63 22.53 17.58
N PRO A 28 -19.06 22.58 18.78
CA PRO A 28 -18.07 23.58 19.12
C PRO A 28 -16.88 23.48 18.19
N GLU A 29 -16.53 24.59 17.54
CA GLU A 29 -15.39 24.76 16.61
C GLU A 29 -14.02 24.42 17.24
N ALA A 30 -14.00 24.17 18.55
CA ALA A 30 -12.79 23.84 19.31
C ALA A 30 -12.19 22.43 19.08
N MET A 31 -12.82 21.58 18.24
CA MET A 31 -12.27 20.23 17.94
C MET A 31 -11.63 20.10 16.55
N ARG A 32 -11.44 21.20 15.81
CA ARG A 32 -10.82 21.14 14.47
C ARG A 32 -9.30 21.20 14.47
N ASP A 33 -8.68 21.57 15.58
CA ASP A 33 -7.22 21.75 15.70
C ASP A 33 -6.57 20.80 16.73
N ALA A 34 -7.17 19.68 17.04
CA ALA A 34 -6.39 18.63 17.69
C ALA A 34 -5.42 18.07 16.63
N PRO A 35 -4.10 18.25 16.76
CA PRO A 35 -3.18 17.51 15.92
C PRO A 35 -3.48 16.05 16.21
N HIS A 36 -3.94 15.33 15.17
CA HIS A 36 -4.06 13.88 15.24
C HIS A 36 -2.65 13.32 15.42
N ALA A 37 -2.17 13.31 16.65
CA ALA A 37 -0.98 12.63 17.11
C ALA A 37 -1.22 11.11 17.10
N ASN A 38 -1.86 10.62 16.03
CA ASN A 38 -1.75 9.24 15.64
C ASN A 38 -0.39 9.13 14.98
N GLY A 39 0.53 8.43 15.63
CA GLY A 39 1.87 8.12 15.17
C GLY A 39 1.91 7.32 13.85
N ARG A 40 1.12 7.72 12.87
CA ARG A 40 1.30 7.36 11.47
C ARG A 40 2.58 8.04 11.06
N MET A 41 3.68 7.27 11.10
CA MET A 41 4.92 7.69 10.47
C MET A 41 4.57 8.26 9.10
N ASP A 42 4.98 9.48 8.86
CA ASP A 42 4.76 10.15 7.58
C ASP A 42 5.69 9.48 6.56
N TYR A 43 5.22 8.37 5.99
CA TYR A 43 5.93 7.61 4.94
C TYR A 43 6.15 8.43 3.66
N ARG A 44 5.66 9.65 3.63
CA ARG A 44 5.82 10.57 2.50
C ARG A 44 7.10 11.41 2.59
N ASP A 45 7.76 11.43 3.75
CA ASP A 45 9.03 12.16 3.91
C ASP A 45 10.22 11.24 3.57
N PRO A 46 10.89 11.43 2.42
CA PRO A 46 12.01 10.59 2.01
C PRO A 46 13.17 10.60 3.01
N ALA A 47 13.41 11.74 3.67
CA ALA A 47 14.49 11.87 4.63
C ALA A 47 14.22 11.04 5.89
N LYS A 48 13.00 11.07 6.41
CA LYS A 48 12.58 10.22 7.54
C LYS A 48 12.63 8.74 7.19
N MET A 49 12.20 8.39 5.97
CA MET A 49 12.28 7.01 5.48
C MET A 49 13.72 6.52 5.41
N GLN A 50 14.64 7.33 4.86
CA GLN A 50 16.07 7.00 4.79
C GLN A 50 16.69 6.86 6.19
N ALA A 51 16.39 7.79 7.11
CA ALA A 51 16.88 7.73 8.49
C ALA A 51 16.40 6.46 9.20
N MET A 52 15.13 6.09 9.03
CA MET A 52 14.58 4.85 9.59
C MET A 52 15.24 3.60 8.99
N MET A 53 15.47 3.58 7.68
CA MET A 53 16.18 2.50 7.00
C MET A 53 17.62 2.38 7.49
N ALA A 54 18.35 3.50 7.60
CA ALA A 54 19.71 3.53 8.12
C ALA A 54 19.78 2.99 9.56
N LYS A 55 18.87 3.43 10.42
CA LYS A 55 18.75 2.94 11.81
C LYS A 55 18.54 1.43 11.84
N ARG A 56 17.57 0.89 11.11
CA ARG A 56 17.30 -0.55 11.04
C ARG A 56 18.51 -1.34 10.52
N THR A 57 19.22 -0.80 9.55
CA THR A 57 20.42 -1.41 8.99
C THR A 57 21.54 -1.49 10.04
N SER A 58 21.78 -0.40 10.78
CA SER A 58 22.79 -0.37 11.83
C SER A 58 22.46 -1.30 13.00
N GLU A 59 21.19 -1.34 13.41
CA GLU A 59 20.71 -2.26 14.45
C GLU A 59 20.89 -3.73 14.05
N MET A 60 20.51 -4.09 12.82
CA MET A 60 20.70 -5.45 12.32
C MET A 60 22.18 -5.83 12.22
N LYS A 61 23.03 -4.92 11.75
CA LYS A 61 24.47 -5.14 11.68
C LYS A 61 25.08 -5.37 13.08
N ALA A 62 24.64 -4.60 14.07
CA ALA A 62 25.08 -4.74 15.46
C ALA A 62 24.61 -6.07 16.08
N MET A 63 23.33 -6.45 15.85
CA MET A 63 22.80 -7.73 16.34
C MET A 63 23.51 -8.93 15.75
N LEU A 64 23.85 -8.88 14.46
CA LEU A 64 24.57 -9.93 13.77
C LEU A 64 26.07 -9.93 14.08
N LYS A 65 26.62 -8.90 14.72
CA LYS A 65 28.05 -8.74 15.01
C LYS A 65 28.90 -9.00 13.76
N ILE A 66 28.54 -8.32 12.66
CA ILE A 66 29.22 -8.49 11.36
C ILE A 66 30.72 -8.20 11.51
N THR A 67 31.53 -9.15 11.11
CA THR A 67 32.98 -9.03 11.14
C THR A 67 33.51 -8.23 9.94
N PRO A 68 34.73 -7.66 10.02
CA PRO A 68 35.32 -6.96 8.86
C PRO A 68 35.42 -7.84 7.61
N ALA A 69 35.64 -9.14 7.74
CA ALA A 69 35.65 -10.06 6.61
C ALA A 69 34.27 -10.25 5.95
N GLN A 70 33.19 -10.04 6.69
CA GLN A 70 31.81 -10.15 6.20
C GLN A 70 31.25 -8.83 5.64
N GLU A 71 31.96 -7.69 5.81
CA GLU A 71 31.51 -6.39 5.34
C GLU A 71 31.15 -6.33 3.85
N PRO A 72 31.93 -6.91 2.93
CA PRO A 72 31.55 -6.90 1.51
C PRO A 72 30.25 -7.64 1.25
N ALA A 73 30.05 -8.81 1.87
CA ALA A 73 28.83 -9.61 1.76
C ALA A 73 27.62 -8.85 2.36
N TRP A 74 27.81 -8.20 3.51
CA TRP A 74 26.81 -7.35 4.13
C TRP A 74 26.39 -6.19 3.22
N THR A 75 27.35 -5.50 2.64
CA THR A 75 27.10 -4.36 1.74
C THR A 75 26.30 -4.78 0.50
N THR A 76 26.67 -5.88 -0.11
CA THR A 76 25.98 -6.47 -1.26
C THR A 76 24.53 -6.87 -0.89
N PHE A 77 24.36 -7.53 0.26
CA PHE A 77 23.03 -7.87 0.79
C PHE A 77 22.18 -6.64 1.00
N MET A 78 22.70 -5.60 1.66
CA MET A 78 21.96 -4.37 1.90
C MET A 78 21.61 -3.60 0.62
N ALA A 79 22.49 -3.66 -0.40
CA ALA A 79 22.21 -3.06 -1.71
C ALA A 79 21.02 -3.73 -2.39
N SER A 80 20.91 -5.06 -2.32
CA SER A 80 19.79 -5.81 -2.90
C SER A 80 18.46 -5.62 -2.15
N MET A 81 18.51 -5.17 -0.89
CA MET A 81 17.31 -4.87 -0.10
C MET A 81 16.73 -3.48 -0.36
N LYS A 82 17.48 -2.58 -1.00
CA LYS A 82 16.98 -1.25 -1.35
C LYS A 82 15.87 -1.36 -2.39
N PRO A 83 14.82 -0.55 -2.28
CA PRO A 83 13.87 -0.39 -3.37
C PRO A 83 14.62 0.08 -4.63
N PRO A 84 14.24 -0.38 -5.81
CA PRO A 84 14.82 0.16 -7.04
C PRO A 84 14.61 1.67 -7.10
N ALA A 85 15.63 2.37 -7.58
CA ALA A 85 15.52 3.81 -7.84
C ALA A 85 14.53 3.99 -9.00
N GLY A 86 13.35 4.49 -8.72
CA GLY A 86 12.27 4.70 -9.66
C GLY A 86 10.96 4.86 -8.91
N ASP A 87 10.02 5.51 -9.55
CA ASP A 87 8.68 5.71 -9.01
C ASP A 87 7.95 4.36 -8.96
N MET A 88 8.17 3.62 -7.87
CA MET A 88 7.31 2.50 -7.47
C MET A 88 5.97 3.04 -6.95
N GLY A 89 5.67 4.31 -7.28
CA GLY A 89 4.42 4.94 -6.96
C GLY A 89 3.27 4.06 -7.43
N TRP A 90 2.39 3.72 -6.50
CA TRP A 90 1.15 3.00 -6.77
C TRP A 90 0.21 3.84 -7.65
N GLY A 91 0.60 5.08 -7.99
CA GLY A 91 -0.10 6.01 -8.85
C GLY A 91 0.45 6.01 -10.28
N GLN A 92 -0.43 6.15 -11.24
CA GLN A 92 -0.05 6.48 -12.60
C GLN A 92 0.48 7.93 -12.63
N SER A 93 1.58 8.17 -13.37
CA SER A 93 2.03 9.54 -13.62
C SER A 93 0.94 10.33 -14.36
N ALA A 94 1.02 11.66 -14.33
CA ALA A 94 0.07 12.50 -15.07
C ALA A 94 0.09 12.17 -16.57
N GLU A 95 1.26 11.88 -17.12
CA GLU A 95 1.43 11.48 -18.53
C GLU A 95 0.76 10.13 -18.81
N GLN A 96 0.96 9.13 -17.93
CA GLN A 96 0.29 7.83 -18.07
C GLN A 96 -1.23 7.94 -18.01
N ARG A 97 -1.75 8.85 -17.17
CA ARG A 97 -3.20 9.13 -17.13
C ARG A 97 -3.68 9.76 -18.42
N ALA A 98 -2.99 10.79 -18.91
CA ALA A 98 -3.33 11.45 -20.17
C ALA A 98 -3.31 10.49 -21.37
N GLU A 99 -2.37 9.54 -21.40
CA GLU A 99 -2.35 8.47 -22.41
C GLU A 99 -3.54 7.52 -22.27
N MET A 100 -3.90 7.15 -21.04
CA MET A 100 -5.06 6.29 -20.78
C MET A 100 -6.39 6.95 -21.17
N ASP A 101 -6.48 8.27 -21.02
CA ASP A 101 -7.70 9.03 -21.36
C ASP A 101 -8.00 9.11 -22.85
N LYS A 102 -6.97 8.92 -23.71
CA LYS A 102 -7.11 8.86 -25.16
C LYS A 102 -7.62 7.50 -25.67
N LEU A 103 -7.60 6.47 -24.84
CA LEU A 103 -7.96 5.11 -25.22
C LEU A 103 -9.46 4.86 -25.11
N THR A 104 -9.99 4.05 -26.00
CA THR A 104 -11.33 3.47 -25.85
C THR A 104 -11.38 2.54 -24.62
N THR A 105 -12.58 2.22 -24.15
CA THR A 105 -12.73 1.34 -22.99
C THR A 105 -12.07 -0.04 -23.16
N PRO A 106 -12.22 -0.76 -24.30
CA PRO A 106 -11.52 -2.01 -24.52
C PRO A 106 -9.98 -1.86 -24.49
N GLU A 107 -9.43 -0.87 -25.20
CA GLU A 107 -7.99 -0.62 -25.25
C GLU A 107 -7.44 -0.27 -23.85
N ARG A 108 -8.19 0.50 -23.07
CA ARG A 108 -7.83 0.82 -21.67
C ARG A 108 -7.75 -0.44 -20.81
N ILE A 109 -8.71 -1.36 -20.96
CA ILE A 109 -8.72 -2.64 -20.24
C ILE A 109 -7.47 -3.45 -20.62
N ASP A 110 -7.14 -3.55 -21.89
CA ASP A 110 -5.98 -4.30 -22.37
C ASP A 110 -4.67 -3.68 -21.88
N LYS A 111 -4.56 -2.36 -21.95
CA LYS A 111 -3.41 -1.62 -21.43
C LYS A 111 -3.23 -1.82 -19.91
N MET A 112 -4.33 -1.78 -19.15
CA MET A 112 -4.28 -2.02 -17.70
C MET A 112 -3.88 -3.46 -17.37
N ARG A 113 -4.32 -4.44 -18.14
CA ARG A 113 -3.88 -5.85 -17.99
C ARG A 113 -2.40 -6.00 -18.28
N ALA A 114 -1.91 -5.41 -19.37
CA ALA A 114 -0.50 -5.43 -19.73
C ALA A 114 0.38 -4.79 -18.65
N LEU A 115 0.01 -3.61 -18.15
CA LEU A 115 0.71 -2.94 -17.04
C LEU A 115 0.72 -3.76 -15.76
N ARG A 116 -0.39 -4.42 -15.42
CA ARG A 116 -0.47 -5.30 -14.25
C ARG A 116 0.49 -6.48 -14.40
N ASN A 117 0.46 -7.15 -15.54
CA ASN A 117 1.34 -8.29 -15.81
C ASN A 117 2.81 -7.88 -15.76
N GLN A 118 3.16 -6.75 -16.36
CA GLN A 118 4.52 -6.20 -16.30
C GLN A 118 4.96 -5.92 -14.85
N ARG A 119 4.09 -5.32 -14.04
CA ARG A 119 4.37 -5.08 -12.62
C ARG A 119 4.56 -6.38 -11.84
N MET A 120 3.70 -7.36 -12.07
CA MET A 120 3.81 -8.67 -11.40
C MET A 120 5.11 -9.36 -11.76
N THR A 121 5.50 -9.36 -13.03
CA THR A 121 6.78 -9.92 -13.48
C THR A 121 7.96 -9.21 -12.82
N ALA A 122 7.95 -7.88 -12.80
CA ALA A 122 8.99 -7.09 -12.16
C ALA A 122 9.07 -7.33 -10.64
N MET A 123 7.92 -7.42 -9.97
CA MET A 123 7.86 -7.72 -8.53
C MET A 123 8.40 -9.13 -8.22
N ASN A 124 8.04 -10.13 -9.01
CA ASN A 124 8.55 -11.50 -8.85
C ASN A 124 10.06 -11.54 -9.05
N ALA A 125 10.57 -10.93 -10.14
CA ALA A 125 12.01 -10.86 -10.38
C ALA A 125 12.78 -10.20 -9.22
N MET A 126 12.24 -9.12 -8.65
CA MET A 126 12.83 -8.49 -7.47
C MET A 126 12.77 -9.37 -6.22
N ALA A 127 11.68 -10.09 -6.03
CA ALA A 127 11.55 -11.02 -4.91
C ALA A 127 12.57 -12.15 -5.02
N ASP A 128 12.74 -12.73 -6.21
CA ASP A 128 13.72 -13.77 -6.49
C ASP A 128 15.14 -13.24 -6.27
N GLN A 129 15.49 -12.08 -6.82
CA GLN A 129 16.80 -11.45 -6.61
C GLN A 129 17.10 -11.21 -5.13
N ARG A 130 16.10 -10.73 -4.35
CA ARG A 130 16.25 -10.58 -2.91
C ARG A 130 16.43 -11.92 -2.20
N GLY A 131 15.65 -12.92 -2.60
CA GLY A 131 15.76 -14.28 -2.07
C GLY A 131 17.15 -14.85 -2.27
N ASP A 132 17.72 -14.70 -3.45
CA ASP A 132 19.05 -15.17 -3.77
C ASP A 132 20.14 -14.40 -3.01
N ALA A 133 20.01 -13.08 -2.90
CA ALA A 133 20.92 -12.27 -2.09
C ALA A 133 20.89 -12.67 -0.59
N ILE A 134 19.71 -13.01 -0.07
CA ILE A 134 19.56 -13.54 1.29
C ILE A 134 20.33 -14.86 1.44
N LYS A 135 20.15 -15.80 0.51
CA LYS A 135 20.81 -17.10 0.55
C LYS A 135 22.35 -16.96 0.52
N VAL A 136 22.84 -16.11 -0.40
CA VAL A 136 24.29 -15.84 -0.53
C VAL A 136 24.85 -15.23 0.76
N PHE A 137 24.18 -14.25 1.32
CA PHE A 137 24.60 -13.63 2.60
C PHE A 137 24.53 -14.63 3.75
N TYR A 138 23.42 -15.38 3.86
CA TYR A 138 23.21 -16.37 4.91
C TYR A 138 24.31 -17.45 4.93
N ALA A 139 24.82 -17.84 3.77
CA ALA A 139 25.92 -18.80 3.66
C ALA A 139 27.22 -18.32 4.34
N GLN A 140 27.42 -16.98 4.40
CA GLN A 140 28.60 -16.35 5.03
C GLN A 140 28.49 -16.20 6.56
N LEU A 141 27.33 -16.48 7.14
CA LEU A 141 27.08 -16.31 8.56
C LEU A 141 27.53 -17.52 9.38
N SER A 142 28.03 -17.27 10.60
CA SER A 142 28.28 -18.31 11.60
C SER A 142 26.94 -18.94 12.08
N ALA A 143 27.00 -20.07 12.78
CA ALA A 143 25.81 -20.72 13.33
C ALA A 143 25.02 -19.81 14.27
N GLU A 144 25.70 -19.04 15.11
CA GLU A 144 25.09 -18.09 16.03
C GLU A 144 24.43 -16.92 15.30
N GLN A 145 25.12 -16.36 14.29
CA GLN A 145 24.58 -15.30 13.45
C GLN A 145 23.34 -15.77 12.65
N LYS A 146 23.35 -17.02 12.16
CA LYS A 146 22.19 -17.63 11.49
C LYS A 146 20.99 -17.70 12.41
N ALA A 147 21.16 -18.12 13.67
CA ALA A 147 20.06 -18.18 14.63
C ALA A 147 19.45 -16.79 14.89
N VAL A 148 20.28 -15.74 15.01
CA VAL A 148 19.81 -14.35 15.16
C VAL A 148 19.09 -13.87 13.89
N PHE A 149 19.66 -14.14 12.72
CA PHE A 149 19.08 -13.75 11.44
C PHE A 149 17.69 -14.39 11.23
N ASP A 150 17.58 -15.69 11.50
CA ASP A 150 16.32 -16.44 11.38
C ASP A 150 15.23 -15.89 12.32
N ALA A 151 15.61 -15.56 13.56
CA ALA A 151 14.68 -14.98 14.52
C ALA A 151 14.14 -13.62 14.05
N GLU A 152 15.01 -12.75 13.53
CA GLU A 152 14.62 -11.45 13.01
C GLU A 152 13.80 -11.55 11.71
N HIS A 153 14.13 -12.51 10.85
CA HIS A 153 13.38 -12.74 9.61
C HIS A 153 11.96 -13.24 9.90
N LYS A 154 11.79 -14.13 10.87
CA LYS A 154 10.46 -14.61 11.32
C LYS A 154 9.61 -13.49 11.90
N LYS A 155 10.17 -12.63 12.74
CA LYS A 155 9.44 -11.46 13.29
C LYS A 155 8.88 -10.57 12.18
N ARG A 156 9.65 -10.32 11.13
CA ARG A 156 9.21 -9.50 9.99
C ARG A 156 8.09 -10.17 9.18
N GLY A 157 8.16 -11.47 8.96
CA GLY A 157 7.13 -12.24 8.27
C GLY A 157 5.78 -12.21 8.98
N MET A 158 5.77 -12.29 10.31
CA MET A 158 4.55 -12.25 11.11
C MET A 158 3.82 -10.89 11.06
N HIS A 159 4.55 -9.78 10.89
CA HIS A 159 3.93 -8.45 10.79
C HIS A 159 3.27 -8.16 9.43
N HIS A 160 3.57 -8.92 8.38
CA HIS A 160 2.96 -8.73 7.05
C HIS A 160 1.72 -9.60 6.81
N GLY A 161 1.47 -10.63 7.63
CA GLY A 161 0.34 -11.57 7.50
C GLY A 161 -0.92 -11.22 8.28
N GLY A 162 -0.91 -10.17 9.11
CA GLY A 162 -1.92 -9.94 10.16
C GLY A 162 -3.18 -9.19 9.77
N HIS A 163 -3.41 -8.82 8.52
CA HIS A 163 -4.56 -7.96 8.16
C HIS A 163 -5.67 -8.60 7.31
N HIS A 164 -5.71 -9.92 7.18
CA HIS A 164 -6.75 -10.57 6.35
C HIS A 164 -7.79 -11.43 7.10
N ASP A 165 -7.79 -11.45 8.45
CA ASP A 165 -8.68 -12.36 9.20
C ASP A 165 -9.82 -11.64 9.96
N GLY A 166 -10.34 -10.53 9.44
CA GLY A 166 -11.33 -9.69 10.12
C GLY A 166 -12.68 -9.46 9.46
N MET A 167 -13.05 -10.12 8.35
CA MET A 167 -14.33 -9.83 7.68
C MET A 167 -15.07 -11.05 7.13
N HIS A 168 -15.33 -12.08 7.95
CA HIS A 168 -16.42 -13.01 7.67
C HIS A 168 -16.97 -13.58 8.98
N LYS A 169 -17.76 -12.76 9.70
CA LYS A 169 -18.81 -13.23 10.61
C LYS A 169 -19.96 -12.23 10.58
N GLY A 170 -20.98 -12.56 9.81
CA GLY A 170 -22.24 -11.86 9.74
C GLY A 170 -23.14 -12.52 8.75
#